data_889cbdecee7346f0b289af1185b37f12
#
_entry.id   889cbdecee7346f0b289af1185b37f12
#
_cell.length_a   1.000
_cell.length_b   1.000
_cell.length_c   1.000
_cell.angle_alpha   90.00
_cell.angle_beta   90.00
_cell.angle_gamma   90.00
#
_symmetry.space_group_name_H-M   'P 1'
#
loop_
_entity.id
_entity.type
_entity.pdbx_description
1 polymer ?
#
loop_
_entity_poly.entity_id
_entity_poly.type
_entity_poly.pdbx_seq_one_letter_code
_entity_poly.pdbx_strand_id
1 'polypeptide(L)'
;CIILFLLSFFSLLINYIINRINVKIQLKTSFLFNTDVIRHIQSLPIFYTYDKDLTYLNQQINGDVNTLLLYCLEVFSTTISNIVLLPTLIILCFMLNAYIAFVLLGIIIFYSILYLLLRRKLYSINFSLRECQAKYFSNLFDQLQFIKFIKTSGITSSFLERLDQPYKELSEVTLHNQKFQYVFSGIDTFVSLLAQSIVYIMGAILIFSNEFTVGQLTIFLSYFSFCMSISRYFFNFGKS
;
A
#
# COMPACT_ATOMS: atom_id res chain seq x y z
N CYS A 1 -31.45 1.54 -18.23
CA CYS A 1 -30.21 1.81 -19.02
C CYS A 1 -29.84 3.30 -19.00
N ILE A 2 -30.77 4.24 -19.31
CA ILE A 2 -30.47 5.69 -19.38
C ILE A 2 -30.00 6.25 -18.03
N ILE A 3 -30.65 5.87 -16.92
CA ILE A 3 -30.25 6.29 -15.57
C ILE A 3 -28.84 5.82 -15.24
N LEU A 4 -28.47 4.59 -15.55
CA LEU A 4 -27.12 4.06 -15.32
C LEU A 4 -26.08 4.79 -16.15
N PHE A 5 -26.41 5.14 -17.40
CA PHE A 5 -25.52 5.92 -18.25
C PHE A 5 -25.31 7.35 -17.71
N LEU A 6 -26.37 8.01 -17.24
CA LEU A 6 -26.27 9.33 -16.62
C LEU A 6 -25.45 9.29 -15.32
N LEU A 7 -25.65 8.28 -14.47
CA LEU A 7 -24.87 8.10 -13.25
C LEU A 7 -23.39 7.88 -13.54
N SER A 8 -23.07 7.03 -14.54
CA SER A 8 -21.68 6.79 -14.93
C SER A 8 -21.01 8.04 -15.50
N PHE A 9 -21.72 8.80 -16.33
CA PHE A 9 -21.22 10.06 -16.87
C PHE A 9 -20.97 11.10 -15.76
N PHE A 10 -21.89 11.22 -14.80
CA PHE A 10 -21.71 12.11 -13.65
C PHE A 10 -20.54 11.70 -12.76
N SER A 11 -20.35 10.39 -12.56
CA SER A 11 -19.19 9.84 -11.86
C SER A 11 -17.88 10.19 -12.54
N LEU A 12 -17.81 10.12 -13.89
CA LEU A 12 -16.61 10.50 -14.64
C LEU A 12 -16.30 12.00 -14.48
N LEU A 13 -17.30 12.86 -14.51
CA LEU A 13 -17.11 14.31 -14.29
C LEU A 13 -16.58 14.60 -12.89
N ILE A 14 -17.17 13.98 -11.87
CA ILE A 14 -16.72 14.13 -10.48
C ILE A 14 -15.28 13.65 -10.33
N ASN A 15 -14.96 12.47 -10.85
CA ASN A 15 -13.59 11.94 -10.80
C ASN A 15 -12.58 12.85 -11.52
N TYR A 16 -12.96 13.43 -12.65
CA TYR A 16 -12.10 14.41 -13.34
C TYR A 16 -11.83 15.64 -12.47
N ILE A 17 -12.85 16.18 -11.82
CA ILE A 17 -12.72 17.36 -10.93
C ILE A 17 -11.83 17.01 -9.73
N ILE A 18 -12.07 15.87 -9.08
CA ILE A 18 -11.27 15.39 -7.94
C ILE A 18 -9.80 15.23 -8.33
N ASN A 19 -9.53 14.55 -9.46
CA ASN A 19 -8.16 14.35 -9.94
C ASN A 19 -7.47 15.67 -10.25
N ARG A 20 -8.17 16.62 -10.87
CA ARG A 20 -7.63 17.97 -11.14
C ARG A 20 -7.28 18.72 -9.87
N ILE A 21 -8.12 18.63 -8.85
CA ILE A 21 -7.87 19.25 -7.54
C ILE A 21 -6.66 18.59 -6.87
N ASN A 22 -6.59 17.26 -6.87
CA ASN A 22 -5.48 16.50 -6.29
C ASN A 22 -4.14 16.87 -6.94
N VAL A 23 -4.09 16.92 -8.28
CA VAL A 23 -2.87 17.33 -9.00
C VAL A 23 -2.48 18.78 -8.66
N LYS A 24 -3.45 19.68 -8.55
CA LYS A 24 -3.16 21.09 -8.17
C LYS A 24 -2.61 21.20 -6.74
N ILE A 25 -3.17 20.44 -5.80
CA ILE A 25 -2.70 20.38 -4.42
C ILE A 25 -1.27 19.82 -4.40
N GLN A 26 -1.04 18.69 -5.10
CA GLN A 26 0.26 18.06 -5.20
C GLN A 26 1.33 19.03 -5.72
N LEU A 27 1.09 19.67 -6.86
CA LEU A 27 2.04 20.62 -7.46
C LEU A 27 2.36 21.78 -6.51
N LYS A 28 1.33 22.36 -5.89
CA LYS A 28 1.52 23.48 -4.94
C LYS A 28 2.30 23.05 -3.71
N THR A 29 1.97 21.90 -3.13
CA THR A 29 2.62 21.37 -1.92
C THR A 29 4.06 20.97 -2.22
N SER A 30 4.32 20.30 -3.35
CA SER A 30 5.67 19.94 -3.80
C SER A 30 6.54 21.19 -3.98
N PHE A 31 6.01 22.21 -4.64
CA PHE A 31 6.75 23.47 -4.83
C PHE A 31 7.09 24.16 -3.50
N LEU A 32 6.12 24.28 -2.58
CA LEU A 32 6.35 24.90 -1.28
C LEU A 32 7.38 24.11 -0.47
N PHE A 33 7.25 22.78 -0.43
CA PHE A 33 8.15 21.92 0.33
C PHE A 33 9.57 21.98 -0.24
N ASN A 34 9.74 21.88 -1.56
CA ASN A 34 11.04 22.00 -2.22
C ASN A 34 11.68 23.37 -1.94
N THR A 35 10.89 24.44 -1.97
CA THR A 35 11.37 25.80 -1.69
C THR A 35 11.83 25.92 -0.22
N ASP A 36 11.09 25.34 0.72
CA ASP A 36 11.46 25.40 2.13
C ASP A 36 12.72 24.56 2.42
N VAL A 37 12.87 23.40 1.79
CA VAL A 37 14.11 22.59 1.89
C VAL A 37 15.30 23.35 1.32
N ILE A 38 15.16 23.95 0.14
CA ILE A 38 16.25 24.77 -0.46
C ILE A 38 16.60 25.94 0.44
N ARG A 39 15.60 26.65 0.97
CA ARG A 39 15.83 27.76 1.91
C ARG A 39 16.58 27.29 3.16
N HIS A 40 16.22 26.13 3.69
CA HIS A 40 16.92 25.54 4.83
C HIS A 40 18.38 25.23 4.50
N ILE A 41 18.64 24.59 3.36
CA ILE A 41 20.02 24.29 2.91
C ILE A 41 20.83 25.57 2.73
N GLN A 42 20.24 26.64 2.16
CA GLN A 42 20.89 27.94 1.98
C GLN A 42 21.21 28.64 3.32
N SER A 43 20.47 28.33 4.39
CA SER A 43 20.72 28.87 5.73
C SER A 43 21.83 28.13 6.49
N LEU A 44 22.28 26.96 6.02
CA LEU A 44 23.32 26.18 6.65
C LEU A 44 24.72 26.76 6.37
N PRO A 45 25.70 26.58 7.27
CA PRO A 45 27.09 26.99 7.05
C PRO A 45 27.68 26.33 5.79
N ILE A 46 28.56 27.06 5.07
CA ILE A 46 29.18 26.59 3.82
C ILE A 46 29.88 25.23 3.99
N PHE A 47 30.47 24.95 5.14
CA PHE A 47 31.11 23.67 5.45
C PHE A 47 30.19 22.46 5.32
N TYR A 48 28.89 22.65 5.53
CA TYR A 48 27.92 21.56 5.40
C TYR A 48 27.67 21.15 3.93
N THR A 49 27.77 22.10 3.01
CA THR A 49 27.51 21.87 1.58
C THR A 49 28.77 21.53 0.80
N TYR A 50 29.94 21.78 1.35
CA TYR A 50 31.23 21.64 0.64
C TYR A 50 31.56 20.18 0.29
N ASP A 51 31.26 19.23 1.17
CA ASP A 51 31.56 17.80 0.98
C ASP A 51 30.38 17.01 0.37
N LYS A 52 29.26 17.67 0.07
CA LYS A 52 28.08 16.96 -0.45
C LYS A 52 27.93 17.17 -1.95
N ASP A 53 27.69 16.04 -2.66
CA ASP A 53 27.35 16.09 -4.08
C ASP A 53 25.99 16.78 -4.26
N LEU A 54 26.01 17.91 -4.96
CA LEU A 54 24.80 18.70 -5.28
C LEU A 54 23.80 17.89 -6.11
N THR A 55 24.27 16.96 -6.93
CA THR A 55 23.42 16.06 -7.73
C THR A 55 22.63 15.11 -6.83
N TYR A 56 23.31 14.57 -5.81
CA TYR A 56 22.66 13.72 -4.81
C TYR A 56 21.60 14.48 -3.99
N LEU A 57 21.92 15.69 -3.53
CA LEU A 57 20.97 16.55 -2.81
C LEU A 57 19.76 16.89 -3.68
N ASN A 58 19.98 17.21 -4.97
CA ASN A 58 18.90 17.49 -5.91
C ASN A 58 17.99 16.26 -6.12
N GLN A 59 18.56 15.06 -6.23
CA GLN A 59 17.81 13.83 -6.35
C GLN A 59 16.99 13.53 -5.09
N GLN A 60 17.56 13.72 -3.89
CA GLN A 60 16.82 13.58 -2.64
C GLN A 60 15.66 14.58 -2.55
N ILE A 61 15.89 15.85 -2.85
CA ILE A 61 14.87 16.89 -2.79
C ILE A 61 13.73 16.59 -3.78
N ASN A 62 14.05 16.29 -5.02
CA ASN A 62 13.01 16.08 -6.04
C ASN A 62 12.42 14.67 -6.05
N GLY A 63 13.21 13.65 -5.76
CA GLY A 63 12.76 12.24 -5.76
C GLY A 63 12.01 11.88 -4.48
N ASP A 64 12.69 11.99 -3.34
CA ASP A 64 12.15 11.50 -2.07
C ASP A 64 10.97 12.35 -1.59
N VAL A 65 11.07 13.68 -1.73
CA VAL A 65 9.99 14.60 -1.34
C VAL A 65 8.74 14.36 -2.18
N ASN A 66 8.86 14.26 -3.49
CA ASN A 66 7.72 14.02 -4.36
C ASN A 66 7.09 12.64 -4.11
N THR A 67 7.90 11.61 -3.91
CA THR A 67 7.42 10.25 -3.59
C THR A 67 6.66 10.24 -2.26
N LEU A 68 7.19 10.93 -1.25
CA LEU A 68 6.59 11.03 0.07
C LEU A 68 5.26 11.79 0.03
N LEU A 69 5.22 12.91 -0.71
CA LEU A 69 4.00 13.69 -0.90
C LEU A 69 2.91 12.90 -1.64
N LEU A 70 3.27 12.21 -2.73
CA LEU A 70 2.34 11.37 -3.48
C LEU A 70 1.75 10.28 -2.58
N TYR A 71 2.62 9.60 -1.85
CA TYR A 71 2.21 8.56 -0.90
C TYR A 71 1.27 9.12 0.18
N CYS A 72 1.60 10.25 0.78
CA CYS A 72 0.76 10.88 1.80
C CYS A 72 -0.62 11.27 1.24
N LEU A 73 -0.67 11.88 0.06
CA LEU A 73 -1.93 12.28 -0.57
C LEU A 73 -2.81 11.08 -0.94
N GLU A 74 -2.21 10.04 -1.53
CA GLU A 74 -2.91 8.81 -1.90
C GLU A 74 -3.46 8.10 -0.67
N VAL A 75 -2.62 7.90 0.35
CA VAL A 75 -3.00 7.27 1.61
C VAL A 75 -4.11 8.06 2.30
N PHE A 76 -3.99 9.37 2.38
CA PHE A 76 -4.97 10.23 3.05
C PHE A 76 -6.32 10.18 2.32
N SER A 77 -6.32 10.33 1.00
CA SER A 77 -7.53 10.27 0.18
C SER A 77 -8.23 8.91 0.27
N THR A 78 -7.47 7.82 0.13
CA THR A 78 -7.99 6.45 0.17
C THR A 78 -8.48 6.08 1.57
N THR A 79 -7.76 6.49 2.62
CA THR A 79 -8.14 6.23 4.01
C THR A 79 -9.46 6.92 4.37
N ILE A 80 -9.60 8.21 4.02
CA ILE A 80 -10.86 8.95 4.27
C ILE A 80 -12.02 8.29 3.52
N SER A 81 -11.83 7.95 2.25
CA SER A 81 -12.86 7.29 1.46
C SER A 81 -13.28 5.96 2.09
N ASN A 82 -12.33 5.15 2.53
CA ASN A 82 -12.61 3.85 3.15
C ASN A 82 -13.26 3.96 4.53
N ILE A 83 -12.90 4.98 5.34
CA ILE A 83 -13.55 5.25 6.64
C ILE A 83 -15.03 5.58 6.45
N VAL A 84 -15.40 6.26 5.37
CA VAL A 84 -16.81 6.58 5.08
C VAL A 84 -17.54 5.41 4.43
N LEU A 85 -16.89 4.73 3.49
CA LEU A 85 -17.50 3.63 2.73
C LEU A 85 -17.81 2.40 3.59
N LEU A 86 -16.90 2.01 4.50
CA LEU A 86 -17.06 0.78 5.27
C LEU A 86 -18.32 0.80 6.16
N PRO A 87 -18.58 1.84 7.01
CA PRO A 87 -19.82 1.91 7.77
C PRO A 87 -21.05 1.99 6.87
N THR A 88 -20.98 2.75 5.77
CA THR A 88 -22.10 2.86 4.82
C THR A 88 -22.48 1.51 4.23
N LEU A 89 -21.49 0.70 3.80
CA LEU A 89 -21.74 -0.64 3.27
C LEU A 89 -22.31 -1.58 4.35
N ILE A 90 -21.79 -1.52 5.58
CA ILE A 90 -22.31 -2.30 6.69
C ILE A 90 -23.79 -1.96 6.94
N ILE A 91 -24.15 -0.68 7.00
CA ILE A 91 -25.54 -0.23 7.17
C ILE A 91 -26.42 -0.77 6.04
N LEU A 92 -25.98 -0.67 4.79
CA LEU A 92 -26.72 -1.21 3.64
C LEU A 92 -26.89 -2.72 3.72
N CYS A 93 -25.88 -3.47 4.19
CA CYS A 93 -26.01 -4.91 4.44
C CYS A 93 -27.07 -5.21 5.50
N PHE A 94 -27.15 -4.43 6.59
CA PHE A 94 -28.19 -4.58 7.60
C PHE A 94 -29.59 -4.28 7.08
N MET A 95 -29.72 -3.33 6.17
CA MET A 95 -31.01 -3.01 5.52
C MET A 95 -31.50 -4.15 4.62
N LEU A 96 -30.59 -4.94 4.03
CA LEU A 96 -30.95 -6.09 3.20
C LEU A 96 -31.37 -7.30 4.03
N ASN A 97 -30.55 -7.71 4.97
CA ASN A 97 -30.84 -8.81 5.88
C ASN A 97 -29.90 -8.79 7.10
N ALA A 98 -30.48 -8.65 8.30
CA ALA A 98 -29.72 -8.53 9.54
C ALA A 98 -28.92 -9.80 9.87
N TYR A 99 -29.44 -11.01 9.59
CA TYR A 99 -28.76 -12.27 9.93
C TYR A 99 -27.44 -12.40 9.16
N ILE A 100 -27.47 -12.18 7.84
CA ILE A 100 -26.25 -12.29 7.02
C ILE A 100 -25.28 -11.13 7.34
N ALA A 101 -25.81 -9.93 7.70
CA ALA A 101 -24.98 -8.80 8.11
C ALA A 101 -24.21 -9.06 9.41
N PHE A 102 -24.82 -9.74 10.41
CA PHE A 102 -24.11 -10.16 11.62
C PHE A 102 -23.00 -11.18 11.33
N VAL A 103 -23.24 -12.10 10.40
CA VAL A 103 -22.20 -13.04 9.94
C VAL A 103 -21.03 -12.28 9.30
N LEU A 104 -21.32 -11.30 8.44
CA LEU A 104 -20.31 -10.44 7.84
C LEU A 104 -19.46 -9.73 8.91
N LEU A 105 -20.10 -9.13 9.93
CA LEU A 105 -19.39 -8.51 11.04
C LEU A 105 -18.51 -9.52 11.79
N GLY A 106 -19.01 -10.71 12.06
CA GLY A 106 -18.22 -11.78 12.69
C GLY A 106 -16.98 -12.13 11.88
N ILE A 107 -17.10 -12.22 10.55
CA ILE A 107 -15.99 -12.48 9.65
C ILE A 107 -14.97 -11.33 9.67
N ILE A 108 -15.41 -10.07 9.63
CA ILE A 108 -14.51 -8.91 9.69
C ILE A 108 -13.76 -8.89 11.03
N ILE A 109 -14.41 -9.16 12.15
CA ILE A 109 -13.79 -9.23 13.47
C ILE A 109 -12.77 -10.38 13.51
N PHE A 110 -13.14 -11.57 13.04
CA PHE A 110 -12.22 -12.71 12.97
C PHE A 110 -10.99 -12.41 12.13
N TYR A 111 -11.20 -11.79 10.97
CA TYR A 111 -10.11 -11.39 10.09
C TYR A 111 -9.20 -10.34 10.75
N SER A 112 -9.77 -9.39 11.49
CA SER A 112 -9.03 -8.39 12.25
C SER A 112 -8.14 -9.00 13.34
N ILE A 113 -8.66 -9.98 14.07
CA ILE A 113 -7.91 -10.72 15.11
C ILE A 113 -6.74 -11.48 14.47
N LEU A 114 -7.00 -12.20 13.39
CA LEU A 114 -5.98 -12.96 12.67
C LEU A 114 -4.85 -12.04 12.17
N TYR A 115 -5.19 -10.87 11.65
CA TYR A 115 -4.21 -9.88 11.25
C TYR A 115 -3.36 -9.36 12.43
N LEU A 116 -4.00 -9.01 13.56
CA LEU A 116 -3.29 -8.51 14.74
C LEU A 116 -2.27 -9.53 15.27
N LEU A 117 -2.57 -10.82 15.18
CA LEU A 117 -1.65 -11.89 15.57
C LEU A 117 -0.42 -11.97 14.64
N LEU A 118 -0.61 -11.75 13.34
CA LEU A 118 0.45 -11.86 12.35
C LEU A 118 1.26 -10.56 12.13
N ARG A 119 0.69 -9.41 12.52
CA ARG A 119 1.26 -8.08 12.29
C ARG A 119 2.70 -7.94 12.78
N ARG A 120 3.01 -8.39 14.00
CA ARG A 120 4.35 -8.24 14.59
C ARG A 120 5.41 -8.95 13.76
N LYS A 121 5.12 -10.15 13.27
CA LYS A 121 6.04 -10.94 12.46
C LYS A 121 6.24 -10.33 11.08
N LEU A 122 5.17 -9.83 10.47
CA LEU A 122 5.24 -9.11 9.19
C LEU A 122 6.13 -7.88 9.27
N TYR A 123 5.96 -7.07 10.31
CA TYR A 123 6.77 -5.86 10.51
C TYR A 123 8.25 -6.18 10.68
N SER A 124 8.59 -7.16 11.51
CA SER A 124 9.98 -7.59 11.74
C SER A 124 10.66 -8.05 10.45
N ILE A 125 9.98 -8.86 9.64
CA ILE A 125 10.54 -9.38 8.37
C ILE A 125 10.73 -8.25 7.36
N ASN A 126 9.78 -7.33 7.24
CA ASN A 126 9.90 -6.17 6.35
C ASN A 126 11.01 -5.22 6.80
N PHE A 127 11.18 -5.01 8.10
CA PHE A 127 12.28 -4.19 8.65
C PHE A 127 13.64 -4.78 8.29
N SER A 128 13.85 -6.08 8.52
CA SER A 128 15.09 -6.77 8.15
C SER A 128 15.37 -6.68 6.64
N LEU A 129 14.34 -6.79 5.79
CA LEU A 129 14.50 -6.63 4.36
C LEU A 129 14.98 -5.22 3.99
N ARG A 130 14.38 -4.17 4.56
CA ARG A 130 14.81 -2.78 4.32
C ARG A 130 16.24 -2.52 4.77
N GLU A 131 16.64 -3.08 5.89
CA GLU A 131 18.02 -2.96 6.40
C GLU A 131 19.03 -3.62 5.46
N CYS A 132 18.77 -4.86 5.00
CA CYS A 132 19.61 -5.52 4.01
C CYS A 132 19.65 -4.78 2.67
N GLN A 133 18.51 -4.23 2.22
CA GLN A 133 18.46 -3.41 1.01
C GLN A 133 19.32 -2.15 1.15
N ALA A 134 19.20 -1.43 2.26
CA ALA A 134 20.00 -0.23 2.52
C ALA A 134 21.50 -0.54 2.52
N LYS A 135 21.92 -1.65 3.17
CA LYS A 135 23.31 -2.10 3.19
C LYS A 135 23.83 -2.44 1.78
N TYR A 136 23.06 -3.17 0.99
CA TYR A 136 23.43 -3.53 -0.38
C TYR A 136 23.54 -2.29 -1.29
N PHE A 137 22.56 -1.38 -1.24
CA PHE A 137 22.59 -0.16 -2.03
C PHE A 137 23.71 0.80 -1.60
N SER A 138 24.05 0.87 -0.31
CA SER A 138 25.20 1.63 0.16
C SER A 138 26.49 1.11 -0.48
N ASN A 139 26.70 -0.22 -0.50
CA ASN A 139 27.87 -0.83 -1.14
C ASN A 139 27.92 -0.57 -2.65
N LEU A 140 26.77 -0.60 -3.33
CA LEU A 140 26.70 -0.23 -4.75
C LEU A 140 27.07 1.25 -4.98
N PHE A 141 26.55 2.13 -4.14
CA PHE A 141 26.83 3.55 -4.22
C PHE A 141 28.32 3.85 -4.02
N ASP A 142 28.96 3.22 -3.04
CA ASP A 142 30.41 3.34 -2.81
C ASP A 142 31.22 2.93 -4.05
N GLN A 143 30.83 1.85 -4.72
CA GLN A 143 31.49 1.43 -5.96
C GLN A 143 31.33 2.44 -7.10
N LEU A 144 30.15 3.05 -7.23
CA LEU A 144 29.90 4.08 -8.24
C LEU A 144 30.68 5.36 -7.93
N GLN A 145 30.77 5.75 -6.68
CA GLN A 145 31.50 6.92 -6.23
C GLN A 145 33.01 6.78 -6.52
N PHE A 146 33.58 5.60 -6.30
CA PHE A 146 35.00 5.33 -6.52
C PHE A 146 35.31 4.72 -7.89
N ILE A 147 34.39 4.78 -8.87
CA ILE A 147 34.54 4.11 -10.16
C ILE A 147 35.78 4.51 -10.94
N LYS A 148 36.19 5.79 -10.85
CA LYS A 148 37.42 6.29 -11.50
C LYS A 148 38.65 5.64 -10.89
N PHE A 149 38.72 5.55 -9.57
CA PHE A 149 39.80 4.91 -8.85
C PHE A 149 39.88 3.40 -9.15
N ILE A 150 38.74 2.72 -9.13
CA ILE A 150 38.65 1.28 -9.44
C ILE A 150 39.18 0.98 -10.85
N LYS A 151 38.81 1.80 -11.84
CA LYS A 151 39.26 1.64 -13.22
C LYS A 151 40.74 1.94 -13.40
N THR A 152 41.26 2.99 -12.77
CA THR A 152 42.70 3.34 -12.89
C THR A 152 43.59 2.36 -12.16
N SER A 153 43.13 1.76 -11.07
CA SER A 153 43.91 0.77 -10.29
C SER A 153 43.76 -0.66 -10.79
N GLY A 154 42.88 -0.94 -11.78
CA GLY A 154 42.70 -2.27 -12.34
C GLY A 154 42.09 -3.32 -11.40
N ILE A 155 41.46 -2.90 -10.28
CA ILE A 155 40.92 -3.75 -9.21
C ILE A 155 39.44 -4.09 -9.35
N THR A 156 38.90 -4.02 -10.58
CA THR A 156 37.49 -4.21 -10.86
C THR A 156 36.91 -5.54 -10.36
N SER A 157 37.63 -6.65 -10.53
CA SER A 157 37.18 -7.98 -10.08
C SER A 157 37.00 -8.04 -8.58
N SER A 158 37.99 -7.55 -7.82
CA SER A 158 37.96 -7.56 -6.35
C SER A 158 36.84 -6.71 -5.79
N PHE A 159 36.45 -5.60 -6.46
CA PHE A 159 35.33 -4.77 -6.04
C PHE A 159 33.97 -5.39 -6.39
N LEU A 160 33.87 -6.14 -7.49
CA LEU A 160 32.67 -6.91 -7.82
C LEU A 160 32.45 -8.05 -6.81
N GLU A 161 33.50 -8.77 -6.42
CA GLU A 161 33.43 -9.83 -5.40
C GLU A 161 32.92 -9.31 -4.04
N ARG A 162 33.20 -8.06 -3.69
CA ARG A 162 32.68 -7.44 -2.46
C ARG A 162 31.17 -7.26 -2.45
N LEU A 163 30.49 -7.30 -3.60
CA LEU A 163 29.03 -7.25 -3.68
C LEU A 163 28.38 -8.60 -3.46
N ASP A 164 29.09 -9.70 -3.64
CA ASP A 164 28.53 -11.05 -3.58
C ASP A 164 27.93 -11.37 -2.21
N GLN A 165 28.65 -11.02 -1.13
CA GLN A 165 28.18 -11.29 0.21
C GLN A 165 26.93 -10.46 0.58
N PRO A 166 26.91 -9.13 0.41
CA PRO A 166 25.69 -8.32 0.64
C PRO A 166 24.53 -8.76 -0.24
N TYR A 167 24.78 -9.18 -1.49
CA TYR A 167 23.75 -9.69 -2.38
C TYR A 167 23.15 -11.02 -1.89
N LYS A 168 24.00 -11.96 -1.41
CA LYS A 168 23.52 -13.23 -0.85
C LYS A 168 22.66 -12.99 0.38
N GLU A 169 23.09 -12.13 1.30
CA GLU A 169 22.29 -11.75 2.48
C GLU A 169 20.93 -11.16 2.07
N LEU A 170 20.93 -10.21 1.13
CA LEU A 170 19.71 -9.62 0.61
C LEU A 170 18.80 -10.65 -0.06
N SER A 171 19.38 -11.55 -0.86
CA SER A 171 18.64 -12.61 -1.56
C SER A 171 17.94 -13.57 -0.58
N GLU A 172 18.65 -14.02 0.44
CA GLU A 172 18.10 -14.91 1.46
C GLU A 172 16.95 -14.26 2.24
N VAL A 173 17.13 -13.00 2.68
CA VAL A 173 16.09 -12.25 3.40
C VAL A 173 14.90 -11.97 2.48
N THR A 174 15.16 -11.66 1.21
CA THR A 174 14.10 -11.44 0.21
C THR A 174 13.27 -12.71 -0.02
N LEU A 175 13.92 -13.85 -0.20
CA LEU A 175 13.25 -15.14 -0.37
C LEU A 175 12.44 -15.53 0.87
N HIS A 176 12.98 -15.27 2.07
CA HIS A 176 12.27 -15.51 3.31
C HIS A 176 11.02 -14.62 3.44
N ASN A 177 11.16 -13.33 3.13
CA ASN A 177 10.05 -12.39 3.11
C ASN A 177 8.98 -12.82 2.09
N GLN A 178 9.37 -13.18 0.88
CA GLN A 178 8.46 -13.65 -0.16
C GLN A 178 7.68 -14.89 0.28
N LYS A 179 8.35 -15.90 0.82
CA LYS A 179 7.68 -17.09 1.35
C LYS A 179 6.62 -16.71 2.40
N PHE A 180 6.97 -15.82 3.32
CA PHE A 180 6.04 -15.41 4.35
C PHE A 180 4.85 -14.62 3.79
N GLN A 181 5.10 -13.75 2.81
CA GLN A 181 4.06 -13.01 2.12
C GLN A 181 3.12 -13.93 1.34
N TYR A 182 3.65 -14.96 0.66
CA TYR A 182 2.82 -15.95 -0.04
C TYR A 182 1.94 -16.75 0.92
N VAL A 183 2.47 -17.21 2.04
CA VAL A 183 1.70 -17.90 3.07
C VAL A 183 0.59 -17.00 3.63
N PHE A 184 0.93 -15.75 3.93
CA PHE A 184 -0.03 -14.78 4.42
C PHE A 184 -1.14 -14.49 3.39
N SER A 185 -0.78 -14.25 2.14
CA SER A 185 -1.73 -14.05 1.04
C SER A 185 -2.59 -15.28 0.78
N GLY A 186 -2.01 -16.48 0.92
CA GLY A 186 -2.75 -17.75 0.84
C GLY A 186 -3.80 -17.87 1.93
N ILE A 187 -3.45 -17.57 3.18
CA ILE A 187 -4.39 -17.55 4.30
C ILE A 187 -5.50 -16.52 4.08
N ASP A 188 -5.14 -15.32 3.64
CA ASP A 188 -6.10 -14.24 3.32
C ASP A 188 -7.10 -14.68 2.25
N THR A 189 -6.62 -15.27 1.16
CA THR A 189 -7.46 -15.78 0.08
C THR A 189 -8.36 -16.91 0.56
N PHE A 190 -7.82 -17.85 1.35
CA PHE A 190 -8.57 -18.97 1.89
C PHE A 190 -9.69 -18.51 2.83
N VAL A 191 -9.39 -17.61 3.77
CA VAL A 191 -10.40 -17.03 4.68
C VAL A 191 -11.48 -16.29 3.90
N SER A 192 -11.09 -15.52 2.88
CA SER A 192 -12.03 -14.80 2.02
C SER A 192 -12.96 -15.74 1.26
N LEU A 193 -12.44 -16.85 0.71
CA LEU A 193 -13.23 -17.85 -0.01
C LEU A 193 -14.18 -18.60 0.93
N LEU A 194 -13.72 -19.00 2.13
CA LEU A 194 -14.58 -19.60 3.14
C LEU A 194 -15.71 -18.66 3.55
N ALA A 195 -15.38 -17.39 3.81
CA ALA A 195 -16.35 -16.38 4.16
C ALA A 195 -17.40 -16.19 3.05
N GLN A 196 -16.97 -16.10 1.81
CA GLN A 196 -17.86 -16.01 0.65
C GLN A 196 -18.74 -17.24 0.50
N SER A 197 -18.20 -18.44 0.72
CA SER A 197 -18.96 -19.69 0.69
C SER A 197 -20.04 -19.75 1.76
N ILE A 198 -19.74 -19.29 2.98
CA ILE A 198 -20.73 -19.18 4.07
C ILE A 198 -21.88 -18.27 3.66
N VAL A 199 -21.57 -17.10 3.09
CA VAL A 199 -22.59 -16.15 2.62
C VAL A 199 -23.44 -16.76 1.50
N TYR A 200 -22.85 -17.52 0.56
CA TYR A 200 -23.60 -18.22 -0.47
C TYR A 200 -24.56 -19.26 0.11
N ILE A 201 -24.08 -20.09 1.02
CA ILE A 201 -24.91 -21.14 1.65
C ILE A 201 -26.07 -20.51 2.43
N MET A 202 -25.79 -19.50 3.26
CA MET A 202 -26.84 -18.82 4.02
C MET A 202 -27.83 -18.10 3.11
N GLY A 203 -27.34 -17.41 2.09
CA GLY A 203 -28.19 -16.75 1.11
C GLY A 203 -29.08 -17.72 0.34
N ALA A 204 -28.55 -18.90 -0.03
CA ALA A 204 -29.36 -19.95 -0.65
C ALA A 204 -30.46 -20.48 0.28
N ILE A 205 -30.16 -20.71 1.55
CA ILE A 205 -31.16 -21.13 2.54
C ILE A 205 -32.28 -20.09 2.66
N LEU A 206 -31.93 -18.82 2.74
CA LEU A 206 -32.91 -17.71 2.84
C LEU A 206 -33.74 -17.54 1.56
N ILE A 207 -33.18 -17.88 0.38
CA ILE A 207 -33.93 -17.88 -0.88
C ILE A 207 -34.97 -19.03 -0.88
N PHE A 208 -34.60 -20.23 -0.39
CA PHE A 208 -35.53 -21.35 -0.28
C PHE A 208 -36.66 -21.09 0.73
N SER A 209 -36.40 -20.29 1.78
CA SER A 209 -37.43 -19.87 2.74
C SER A 209 -38.30 -18.68 2.24
N ASN A 210 -38.07 -18.20 1.02
CA ASN A 210 -38.73 -17.02 0.43
C ASN A 210 -38.49 -15.70 1.21
N GLU A 211 -37.48 -15.63 2.07
CA GLU A 211 -37.11 -14.44 2.83
C GLU A 211 -36.11 -13.54 2.07
N PHE A 212 -35.50 -14.07 0.99
CA PHE A 212 -34.47 -13.40 0.23
C PHE A 212 -34.58 -13.68 -1.26
N THR A 213 -34.26 -12.72 -2.09
CA THR A 213 -34.27 -12.91 -3.55
C THR A 213 -32.84 -13.09 -4.09
N VAL A 214 -32.73 -13.75 -5.25
CA VAL A 214 -31.42 -13.93 -5.95
C VAL A 214 -30.75 -12.57 -6.21
N GLY A 215 -31.54 -11.55 -6.56
CA GLY A 215 -31.02 -10.20 -6.78
C GLY A 215 -30.43 -9.56 -5.51
N GLN A 216 -31.10 -9.73 -4.37
CA GLN A 216 -30.60 -9.28 -3.06
C GLN A 216 -29.31 -10.01 -2.68
N LEU A 217 -29.21 -11.32 -2.93
CA LEU A 217 -27.99 -12.07 -2.69
C LEU A 217 -26.81 -11.53 -3.53
N THR A 218 -27.04 -11.24 -4.80
CA THR A 218 -25.99 -10.68 -5.68
C THR A 218 -25.50 -9.32 -5.20
N ILE A 219 -26.42 -8.46 -4.76
CA ILE A 219 -26.08 -7.14 -4.18
C ILE A 219 -25.30 -7.33 -2.89
N PHE A 220 -25.74 -8.23 -2.01
CA PHE A 220 -25.07 -8.51 -0.75
C PHE A 220 -23.64 -9.00 -0.94
N LEU A 221 -23.43 -9.94 -1.88
CA LEU A 221 -22.09 -10.44 -2.23
C LEU A 221 -21.17 -9.33 -2.76
N SER A 222 -21.72 -8.39 -3.51
CA SER A 222 -20.96 -7.22 -3.96
C SER A 222 -20.52 -6.35 -2.78
N TYR A 223 -21.44 -6.05 -1.87
CA TYR A 223 -21.13 -5.29 -0.65
C TYR A 223 -20.13 -6.02 0.24
N PHE A 224 -20.29 -7.34 0.40
CA PHE A 224 -19.35 -8.18 1.11
C PHE A 224 -17.93 -8.09 0.53
N SER A 225 -17.81 -8.21 -0.79
CA SER A 225 -16.52 -8.11 -1.49
C SER A 225 -15.86 -6.73 -1.26
N PHE A 226 -16.63 -5.65 -1.31
CA PHE A 226 -16.12 -4.30 -1.02
C PHE A 226 -15.69 -4.16 0.44
N CYS A 227 -16.47 -4.64 1.42
CA CYS A 227 -16.10 -4.63 2.83
C CYS A 227 -14.79 -5.39 3.10
N MET A 228 -14.61 -6.56 2.48
CA MET A 228 -13.37 -7.34 2.58
C MET A 228 -12.19 -6.62 1.93
N SER A 229 -12.38 -5.97 0.80
CA SER A 229 -11.36 -5.16 0.14
C SER A 229 -10.90 -3.98 1.00
N ILE A 230 -11.85 -3.25 1.60
CA ILE A 230 -11.55 -2.14 2.50
C ILE A 230 -10.83 -2.63 3.76
N SER A 231 -11.25 -3.76 4.34
CA SER A 231 -10.58 -4.36 5.49
C SER A 231 -9.12 -4.72 5.17
N ARG A 232 -8.88 -5.30 3.98
CA ARG A 232 -7.50 -5.58 3.49
C ARG A 232 -6.67 -4.32 3.34
N TYR A 233 -7.28 -3.23 2.86
CA TYR A 233 -6.58 -1.95 2.75
C TYR A 233 -6.05 -1.49 4.11
N PHE A 234 -6.89 -1.46 5.15
CA PHE A 234 -6.47 -1.06 6.48
C PHE A 234 -5.38 -1.98 7.07
N PHE A 235 -5.45 -3.26 6.77
CA PHE A 235 -4.42 -4.20 7.22
C PHE A 235 -3.10 -4.05 6.46
N ASN A 236 -3.14 -3.78 5.16
CA ASN A 236 -1.93 -3.52 4.38
C ASN A 236 -1.28 -2.20 4.76
N PHE A 237 -2.08 -1.18 5.10
CA PHE A 237 -1.59 0.09 5.59
C PHE A 237 -0.75 -0.04 6.87
N GLY A 238 -1.10 -0.94 7.77
CA GLY A 238 -0.31 -1.21 8.98
C GLY A 238 0.99 -2.01 8.75
N LYS A 239 1.32 -2.39 7.50
CA LYS A 239 2.56 -3.08 7.12
C LYS A 239 3.64 -2.15 6.56
N SER A 240 3.24 -0.96 6.02
CA SER A 240 4.15 0.03 5.43
C SER A 240 4.80 0.88 6.50
#